data_c270ab1cc2585e7178be8c855fb876a9
#
_entry.id   c270ab1cc2585e7178be8c855fb876a9
#
_cell.length_a   1.000
_cell.length_b   1.000
_cell.length_c   1.000
_cell.angle_alpha   90.00
_cell.angle_beta   90.00
_cell.angle_gamma   90.00
#
_symmetry.space_group_name_H-M   'P 1'
#
loop_
_entity.id
_entity.type
_entity.pdbx_description
1 polymer ?
#
loop_
_entity_poly.entity_id
_entity_poly.type
_entity_poly.pdbx_seq_one_letter_code
_entity_poly.pdbx_strand_id
1 'polypeptide(L)'
;MDMDAFFASVEQLTRPTLRGRPVLVGGISGRGVVAGASYEARALGARSAMPLHQAKALVGFQGICVVPRHQVYAAASRRVFEIVARRAGIIEQISVDEAFMEPAELQGATSNEVVHWAQALREEIRAVTGLPSSIGAGGGKQAAKIGSGMAKPDGIYVIPKAEEAQILGDLPVRKLWGIGPVTEVKLQRMGVTTIADFAALPEKEVESVLGRAVGLSLWNIARGQDHAKVQPRAEAKSIGAEHTYPKDLITRHQVDNAIDRAFAQAWKRLKADGRGVRTVSVKIKLADFHTESRSQSFPYATDDEKLLRSTLNLLIRYPEDIGPIRLVGVSFSNLEFPSQEMLFPELTVLPTVTDVETTPIGEPAATATWWPTQDVCHPDYGHGWIQGVGHGKVTVRFETRTTTRSFIKTFAANDAELLPADPLVSLDWPQWLKTT
;
A
#
# COMPACT_ATOMS: atom_id res chain seq x y z
N MET A 1 -4.96 12.17 10.64
CA MET A 1 -6.16 11.73 9.90
C MET A 1 -5.89 10.37 9.26
N ASP A 2 -6.94 9.56 9.14
CA ASP A 2 -6.87 8.19 8.57
C ASP A 2 -8.23 7.89 7.92
N MET A 3 -8.23 7.43 6.66
CA MET A 3 -9.44 7.07 5.95
C MET A 3 -9.97 5.73 6.44
N ASP A 4 -11.27 5.62 6.64
CA ASP A 4 -11.89 4.44 7.22
C ASP A 4 -11.99 3.28 6.24
N ALA A 5 -11.35 2.15 6.60
CA ALA A 5 -11.30 0.93 5.78
C ALA A 5 -11.06 1.24 4.29
N PHE A 6 -10.10 2.13 3.98
CA PHE A 6 -9.98 2.88 2.74
C PHE A 6 -10.22 2.06 1.47
N PHE A 7 -9.48 0.97 1.24
CA PHE A 7 -9.65 0.17 0.02
C PHE A 7 -11.07 -0.40 -0.09
N ALA A 8 -11.61 -0.93 1.00
CA ALA A 8 -12.96 -1.48 0.99
C ALA A 8 -14.02 -0.38 0.81
N SER A 9 -13.82 0.79 1.42
CA SER A 9 -14.70 1.94 1.26
C SER A 9 -14.73 2.46 -0.18
N VAL A 10 -13.58 2.49 -0.86
CA VAL A 10 -13.51 2.84 -2.28
C VAL A 10 -14.21 1.79 -3.15
N GLU A 11 -14.08 0.50 -2.82
CA GLU A 11 -14.83 -0.56 -3.53
C GLU A 11 -16.35 -0.43 -3.32
N GLN A 12 -16.80 -0.17 -2.09
CA GLN A 12 -18.22 0.06 -1.78
C GLN A 12 -18.74 1.39 -2.38
N LEU A 13 -17.87 2.38 -2.55
CA LEU A 13 -18.22 3.65 -3.21
C LEU A 13 -18.46 3.44 -4.70
N THR A 14 -17.56 2.77 -5.39
CA THR A 14 -17.57 2.60 -6.85
C THR A 14 -18.45 1.45 -7.33
N ARG A 15 -18.82 0.56 -6.41
CA ARG A 15 -19.69 -0.61 -6.62
C ARG A 15 -20.80 -0.60 -5.56
N PRO A 16 -21.86 0.21 -5.75
CA PRO A 16 -22.89 0.44 -4.73
C PRO A 16 -23.55 -0.84 -4.19
N THR A 17 -23.58 -1.92 -4.97
CA THR A 17 -24.12 -3.22 -4.51
C THR A 17 -23.26 -3.93 -3.47
N LEU A 18 -22.03 -3.43 -3.21
CA LEU A 18 -21.16 -3.90 -2.14
C LEU A 18 -21.39 -3.19 -0.80
N ARG A 19 -22.17 -2.09 -0.78
CA ARG A 19 -22.45 -1.34 0.46
C ARG A 19 -23.17 -2.21 1.47
N GLY A 20 -22.73 -2.14 2.73
CA GLY A 20 -23.27 -2.93 3.84
C GLY A 20 -22.93 -4.42 3.78
N ARG A 21 -22.08 -4.86 2.86
CA ARG A 21 -21.64 -6.24 2.74
C ARG A 21 -20.22 -6.42 3.27
N PRO A 22 -19.90 -7.61 3.78
CA PRO A 22 -18.51 -7.95 4.12
C PRO A 22 -17.64 -7.98 2.85
N VAL A 23 -16.77 -6.97 2.67
CA VAL A 23 -15.86 -6.85 1.53
C VAL A 23 -14.42 -7.11 1.98
N LEU A 24 -13.74 -8.00 1.28
CA LEU A 24 -12.32 -8.28 1.41
C LEU A 24 -11.62 -7.82 0.13
N VAL A 25 -10.67 -6.91 0.26
CA VAL A 25 -9.78 -6.52 -0.84
C VAL A 25 -8.49 -7.30 -0.70
N GLY A 26 -8.12 -8.09 -1.71
CA GLY A 26 -6.90 -8.90 -1.61
C GLY A 26 -6.58 -9.69 -2.87
N GLY A 27 -5.34 -10.18 -2.96
CA GLY A 27 -4.90 -11.03 -4.06
C GLY A 27 -5.59 -12.40 -4.00
N ILE A 28 -6.28 -12.77 -5.07
CA ILE A 28 -7.01 -14.06 -5.17
C ILE A 28 -6.10 -15.28 -5.39
N SER A 29 -4.79 -15.08 -5.53
CA SER A 29 -3.82 -16.16 -5.57
C SER A 29 -3.76 -16.91 -4.23
N GLY A 30 -3.42 -18.22 -4.26
CA GLY A 30 -3.41 -19.07 -3.06
C GLY A 30 -2.59 -18.56 -1.86
N ARG A 31 -1.67 -17.60 -2.09
CA ARG A 31 -0.84 -16.93 -1.07
C ARG A 31 -1.22 -15.47 -0.83
N GLY A 32 -2.40 -15.05 -1.32
CA GLY A 32 -2.89 -13.69 -1.14
C GLY A 32 -3.19 -13.37 0.32
N VAL A 33 -2.98 -12.11 0.69
CA VAL A 33 -3.35 -11.55 1.99
C VAL A 33 -4.44 -10.49 1.80
N VAL A 34 -5.17 -10.21 2.89
CA VAL A 34 -6.14 -9.12 2.93
C VAL A 34 -5.38 -7.80 2.94
N ALA A 35 -5.50 -7.01 1.86
CA ALA A 35 -4.99 -5.65 1.79
C ALA A 35 -5.93 -4.67 2.52
N GLY A 36 -7.24 -4.90 2.47
CA GLY A 36 -8.25 -4.12 3.17
C GLY A 36 -9.50 -4.94 3.46
N ALA A 37 -10.16 -4.68 4.59
CA ALA A 37 -11.41 -5.32 4.97
C ALA A 37 -12.41 -4.23 5.39
N SER A 38 -13.66 -4.34 4.90
CA SER A 38 -14.74 -3.45 5.31
C SER A 38 -15.10 -3.65 6.79
N TYR A 39 -15.81 -2.71 7.39
CA TYR A 39 -16.20 -2.85 8.79
C TYR A 39 -17.14 -4.03 9.02
N GLU A 40 -17.99 -4.35 8.05
CA GLU A 40 -18.83 -5.55 8.08
C GLU A 40 -17.97 -6.82 8.10
N ALA A 41 -16.90 -6.87 7.31
CA ALA A 41 -15.96 -7.99 7.34
C ALA A 41 -15.15 -8.04 8.66
N ARG A 42 -14.77 -6.89 9.20
CA ARG A 42 -14.08 -6.78 10.49
C ARG A 42 -14.96 -7.23 11.67
N ALA A 43 -16.26 -6.98 11.61
CA ALA A 43 -17.22 -7.46 12.61
C ALA A 43 -17.28 -8.99 12.66
N LEU A 44 -17.01 -9.67 11.52
CA LEU A 44 -16.90 -11.12 11.42
C LEU A 44 -15.48 -11.66 11.75
N GLY A 45 -14.56 -10.80 12.20
CA GLY A 45 -13.22 -11.19 12.59
C GLY A 45 -12.13 -11.05 11.54
N ALA A 46 -12.47 -10.71 10.29
CA ALA A 46 -11.47 -10.50 9.23
C ALA A 46 -10.60 -9.25 9.51
N ARG A 47 -9.30 -9.31 9.21
CA ARG A 47 -8.34 -8.22 9.46
C ARG A 47 -7.38 -8.08 8.28
N SER A 48 -6.85 -6.88 8.09
CA SER A 48 -5.74 -6.65 7.15
C SER A 48 -4.52 -7.49 7.54
N ALA A 49 -3.71 -7.87 6.55
CA ALA A 49 -2.57 -8.78 6.63
C ALA A 49 -2.91 -10.25 6.94
N MET A 50 -4.17 -10.60 7.23
CA MET A 50 -4.61 -11.99 7.40
C MET A 50 -4.52 -12.73 6.06
N PRO A 51 -4.12 -14.02 6.03
CA PRO A 51 -4.24 -14.86 4.83
C PRO A 51 -5.67 -14.84 4.28
N LEU A 52 -5.81 -14.61 2.97
CA LEU A 52 -7.13 -14.39 2.37
C LEU A 52 -8.07 -15.57 2.54
N HIS A 53 -7.54 -16.81 2.51
CA HIS A 53 -8.35 -18.01 2.73
C HIS A 53 -8.96 -18.07 4.14
N GLN A 54 -8.22 -17.63 5.16
CA GLN A 54 -8.73 -17.53 6.54
C GLN A 54 -9.81 -16.45 6.64
N ALA A 55 -9.55 -15.27 6.06
CA ALA A 55 -10.54 -14.19 6.06
C ALA A 55 -11.84 -14.60 5.32
N LYS A 56 -11.72 -15.32 4.20
CA LYS A 56 -12.89 -15.88 3.48
C LYS A 56 -13.68 -16.85 4.33
N ALA A 57 -13.03 -17.72 5.10
CA ALA A 57 -13.70 -18.64 6.00
C ALA A 57 -14.51 -17.89 7.09
N LEU A 58 -13.96 -16.77 7.62
CA LEU A 58 -14.64 -15.95 8.61
C LEU A 58 -15.88 -15.24 8.07
N VAL A 59 -15.78 -14.64 6.87
CA VAL A 59 -16.92 -13.90 6.28
C VAL A 59 -17.96 -14.80 5.61
N GLY A 60 -17.60 -16.06 5.34
CA GLY A 60 -18.51 -17.06 4.77
C GLY A 60 -19.03 -16.68 3.38
N PHE A 61 -20.22 -17.21 3.05
CA PHE A 61 -20.85 -17.02 1.72
C PHE A 61 -21.35 -15.58 1.47
N GLN A 62 -21.52 -14.78 2.52
CA GLN A 62 -21.95 -13.37 2.40
C GLN A 62 -20.80 -12.45 1.97
N GLY A 63 -19.56 -12.90 2.19
CA GLY A 63 -18.37 -12.13 1.91
C GLY A 63 -18.05 -12.04 0.42
N ILE A 64 -17.70 -10.82 0.00
CA ILE A 64 -17.22 -10.56 -1.37
C ILE A 64 -15.73 -10.29 -1.33
N CYS A 65 -14.99 -11.04 -2.15
CA CYS A 65 -13.56 -10.80 -2.32
C CYS A 65 -13.30 -10.13 -3.66
N VAL A 66 -12.64 -8.99 -3.64
CA VAL A 66 -12.29 -8.21 -4.84
C VAL A 66 -10.78 -8.06 -4.97
N VAL A 67 -10.30 -8.04 -6.21
CA VAL A 67 -8.90 -7.76 -6.52
C VAL A 67 -8.61 -6.27 -6.31
N PRO A 68 -7.45 -5.89 -5.72
CA PRO A 68 -7.10 -4.50 -5.53
C PRO A 68 -7.00 -3.70 -6.84
N ARG A 69 -7.63 -2.52 -6.88
CA ARG A 69 -7.58 -1.58 -7.99
C ARG A 69 -6.74 -0.37 -7.62
N HIS A 70 -5.42 -0.54 -7.55
CA HIS A 70 -4.49 0.46 -7.00
C HIS A 70 -4.61 1.84 -7.66
N GLN A 71 -4.90 1.91 -8.97
CA GLN A 71 -5.09 3.19 -9.68
C GLN A 71 -6.33 3.95 -9.18
N VAL A 72 -7.42 3.24 -8.86
CA VAL A 72 -8.64 3.84 -8.30
C VAL A 72 -8.37 4.37 -6.89
N TYR A 73 -7.65 3.59 -6.08
CA TYR A 73 -7.26 4.02 -4.73
C TYR A 73 -6.31 5.22 -4.76
N ALA A 74 -5.35 5.24 -5.69
CA ALA A 74 -4.45 6.37 -5.85
C ALA A 74 -5.18 7.65 -6.27
N ALA A 75 -6.14 7.55 -7.19
CA ALA A 75 -6.98 8.69 -7.59
C ALA A 75 -7.84 9.20 -6.42
N ALA A 76 -8.49 8.29 -5.69
CA ALA A 76 -9.27 8.64 -4.51
C ALA A 76 -8.41 9.30 -3.41
N SER A 77 -7.25 8.72 -3.12
CA SER A 77 -6.27 9.26 -2.17
C SER A 77 -5.83 10.68 -2.54
N ARG A 78 -5.44 10.89 -3.79
CA ARG A 78 -5.01 12.20 -4.27
C ARG A 78 -6.09 13.24 -4.03
N ARG A 79 -7.33 12.94 -4.38
CA ARG A 79 -8.45 13.87 -4.21
C ARG A 79 -8.74 14.19 -2.74
N VAL A 80 -8.65 13.19 -1.86
CA VAL A 80 -8.78 13.40 -0.40
C VAL A 80 -7.68 14.33 0.09
N PHE A 81 -6.42 14.06 -0.24
CA PHE A 81 -5.30 14.85 0.29
C PHE A 81 -5.18 16.25 -0.33
N GLU A 82 -5.71 16.48 -1.52
CA GLU A 82 -5.91 17.85 -2.06
C GLU A 82 -6.85 18.68 -1.18
N ILE A 83 -7.95 18.09 -0.72
CA ILE A 83 -8.89 18.75 0.22
C ILE A 83 -8.18 19.05 1.55
N VAL A 84 -7.50 18.04 2.09
CA VAL A 84 -6.77 18.16 3.36
C VAL A 84 -5.69 19.25 3.29
N ALA A 85 -4.86 19.25 2.23
CA ALA A 85 -3.80 20.23 2.05
C ALA A 85 -4.33 21.65 1.89
N ARG A 86 -5.45 21.82 1.15
CA ARG A 86 -6.08 23.14 1.00
C ARG A 86 -6.56 23.72 2.34
N ARG A 87 -7.05 22.87 3.25
CA ARG A 87 -7.58 23.29 4.53
C ARG A 87 -6.52 23.39 5.63
N ALA A 88 -5.58 22.44 5.66
CA ALA A 88 -4.58 22.33 6.71
C ALA A 88 -3.23 22.97 6.37
N GLY A 89 -3.00 23.36 5.10
CA GLY A 89 -1.70 23.85 4.63
C GLY A 89 -0.72 22.68 4.45
N ILE A 90 0.33 22.64 5.28
CA ILE A 90 1.35 21.59 5.19
C ILE A 90 0.81 20.27 5.74
N ILE A 91 0.94 19.20 4.94
CA ILE A 91 0.60 17.84 5.33
C ILE A 91 1.80 16.91 5.16
N GLU A 92 1.89 15.92 6.02
CA GLU A 92 2.83 14.80 5.90
C GLU A 92 2.05 13.53 5.59
N GLN A 93 1.91 13.21 4.31
CA GLN A 93 1.25 12.00 3.88
C GLN A 93 2.16 10.79 4.12
N ILE A 94 1.76 9.88 5.01
CA ILE A 94 2.55 8.70 5.38
C ILE A 94 2.14 7.43 4.66
N SER A 95 0.91 7.38 4.14
CA SER A 95 0.39 6.27 3.32
C SER A 95 -0.59 6.79 2.26
N VAL A 96 -1.28 5.88 1.56
CA VAL A 96 -2.35 6.22 0.61
C VAL A 96 -3.63 6.73 1.29
N ASP A 97 -3.75 6.59 2.61
CA ASP A 97 -4.95 6.86 3.39
C ASP A 97 -4.69 7.58 4.72
N GLU A 98 -3.43 7.87 5.06
CA GLU A 98 -3.05 8.52 6.31
C GLU A 98 -2.17 9.74 6.07
N ALA A 99 -2.42 10.81 6.83
CA ALA A 99 -1.53 11.97 6.89
C ALA A 99 -1.56 12.63 8.27
N PHE A 100 -0.41 13.22 8.65
CA PHE A 100 -0.32 14.20 9.70
C PHE A 100 -0.52 15.61 9.13
N MET A 101 -1.06 16.49 9.97
CA MET A 101 -1.27 17.90 9.66
C MET A 101 -1.16 18.71 10.96
N GLU A 102 -0.75 19.94 10.83
CA GLU A 102 -0.60 20.90 11.93
C GLU A 102 -1.11 22.27 11.49
N PRO A 103 -2.46 22.45 11.41
CA PRO A 103 -3.05 23.69 10.96
C PRO A 103 -2.68 24.85 11.89
N ALA A 104 -2.21 25.95 11.33
CA ALA A 104 -1.77 27.11 12.12
C ALA A 104 -2.89 27.69 12.99
N GLU A 105 -4.13 27.63 12.53
CA GLU A 105 -5.32 28.09 13.24
C GLU A 105 -5.66 27.27 14.49
N LEU A 106 -5.10 26.07 14.63
CA LEU A 106 -5.30 25.20 15.79
C LEU A 106 -4.17 25.32 16.83
N GLN A 107 -3.20 26.19 16.64
CA GLN A 107 -2.16 26.41 17.64
C GLN A 107 -2.75 27.10 18.86
N GLY A 108 -2.70 26.43 20.03
CA GLY A 108 -3.30 26.90 21.27
C GLY A 108 -4.82 26.74 21.35
N ALA A 109 -5.43 26.09 20.38
CA ALA A 109 -6.87 25.83 20.36
C ALA A 109 -7.31 24.88 21.49
N THR A 110 -8.51 25.08 21.97
CA THR A 110 -9.18 24.18 22.91
C THR A 110 -9.59 22.88 22.21
N SER A 111 -9.81 21.81 22.99
CA SER A 111 -10.29 20.53 22.46
C SER A 111 -11.57 20.66 21.63
N ASN A 112 -12.49 21.55 22.05
CA ASN A 112 -13.74 21.80 21.33
C ASN A 112 -13.51 22.46 19.94
N GLU A 113 -12.60 23.42 19.86
CA GLU A 113 -12.23 24.06 18.58
C GLU A 113 -11.59 23.04 17.64
N VAL A 114 -10.71 22.19 18.16
CA VAL A 114 -10.11 21.08 17.38
C VAL A 114 -11.18 20.12 16.86
N VAL A 115 -12.17 19.74 17.69
CA VAL A 115 -13.30 18.89 17.28
C VAL A 115 -14.12 19.54 16.18
N HIS A 116 -14.47 20.81 16.33
CA HIS A 116 -15.24 21.55 15.29
C HIS A 116 -14.49 21.61 13.96
N TRP A 117 -13.21 21.94 13.99
CA TRP A 117 -12.38 21.99 12.79
C TRP A 117 -12.28 20.61 12.12
N ALA A 118 -12.02 19.57 12.90
CA ALA A 118 -11.91 18.21 12.41
C ALA A 118 -13.23 17.70 11.82
N GLN A 119 -14.37 18.05 12.45
CA GLN A 119 -15.68 17.69 11.94
C GLN A 119 -15.94 18.35 10.58
N ALA A 120 -15.67 19.66 10.46
CA ALA A 120 -15.84 20.38 9.20
C ALA A 120 -14.96 19.80 8.06
N LEU A 121 -13.72 19.40 8.35
CA LEU A 121 -12.85 18.74 7.37
C LEU A 121 -13.41 17.37 6.93
N ARG A 122 -13.86 16.55 7.88
CA ARG A 122 -14.46 15.23 7.58
C ARG A 122 -15.71 15.34 6.74
N GLU A 123 -16.57 16.32 7.04
CA GLU A 123 -17.78 16.60 6.28
C GLU A 123 -17.46 17.04 4.86
N GLU A 124 -16.46 17.92 4.67
CA GLU A 124 -15.99 18.33 3.34
C GLU A 124 -15.47 17.15 2.53
N ILE A 125 -14.59 16.31 3.13
CA ILE A 125 -14.08 15.09 2.48
C ILE A 125 -15.24 14.18 2.06
N ARG A 126 -16.19 13.94 2.95
CA ARG A 126 -17.35 13.10 2.69
C ARG A 126 -18.26 13.68 1.60
N ALA A 127 -18.55 14.97 1.65
CA ALA A 127 -19.41 15.64 0.66
C ALA A 127 -18.81 15.58 -0.74
N VAL A 128 -17.49 15.78 -0.85
CA VAL A 128 -16.79 15.82 -2.13
C VAL A 128 -16.51 14.40 -2.66
N THR A 129 -15.98 13.52 -1.84
CA THR A 129 -15.48 12.21 -2.29
C THR A 129 -16.44 11.05 -2.01
N GLY A 130 -17.34 11.19 -1.05
CA GLY A 130 -18.20 10.10 -0.55
C GLY A 130 -17.49 9.16 0.44
N LEU A 131 -16.22 9.43 0.83
CA LEU A 131 -15.42 8.56 1.66
C LEU A 131 -15.42 9.01 3.13
N PRO A 132 -15.57 8.07 4.09
CA PRO A 132 -15.48 8.36 5.52
C PRO A 132 -14.02 8.45 5.98
N SER A 133 -13.77 9.26 7.01
CA SER A 133 -12.45 9.42 7.63
C SER A 133 -12.55 9.59 9.14
N SER A 134 -11.50 9.23 9.85
CA SER A 134 -11.36 9.43 11.30
C SER A 134 -10.16 10.33 11.59
N ILE A 135 -10.32 11.26 12.55
CA ILE A 135 -9.28 12.21 12.92
C ILE A 135 -8.94 12.05 14.40
N GLY A 136 -7.66 11.87 14.68
CA GLY A 136 -7.09 11.98 16.02
C GLY A 136 -6.26 13.24 16.16
N ALA A 137 -6.33 13.90 17.30
CA ALA A 137 -5.50 15.03 17.64
C ALA A 137 -4.83 14.82 19.00
N GLY A 138 -3.64 15.39 19.18
CA GLY A 138 -2.88 15.29 20.43
C GLY A 138 -1.62 16.13 20.41
N GLY A 139 -0.85 16.08 21.48
CA GLY A 139 0.36 16.90 21.65
C GLY A 139 1.54 16.57 20.73
N GLY A 140 1.46 15.50 19.94
CA GLY A 140 2.46 15.04 18.98
C GLY A 140 1.88 14.06 17.98
N LYS A 141 2.70 13.64 17.00
CA LYS A 141 2.28 12.71 15.94
C LYS A 141 1.81 11.37 16.50
N GLN A 142 2.47 10.88 17.53
CA GLN A 142 2.13 9.62 18.16
C GLN A 142 0.73 9.65 18.80
N ALA A 143 0.46 10.68 19.61
CA ALA A 143 -0.84 10.86 20.23
C ALA A 143 -1.95 11.02 19.17
N ALA A 144 -1.70 11.85 18.14
CA ALA A 144 -2.63 12.04 17.04
C ALA A 144 -2.93 10.73 16.30
N LYS A 145 -1.90 9.89 16.03
CA LYS A 145 -2.07 8.61 15.35
C LYS A 145 -2.85 7.59 16.21
N ILE A 146 -2.55 7.51 17.49
CA ILE A 146 -3.32 6.66 18.42
C ILE A 146 -4.76 7.16 18.51
N GLY A 147 -4.95 8.47 18.64
CA GLY A 147 -6.27 9.11 18.69
C GLY A 147 -7.10 8.80 17.42
N SER A 148 -6.50 8.85 16.22
CA SER A 148 -7.23 8.48 14.99
C SER A 148 -7.67 7.00 15.00
N GLY A 149 -6.86 6.11 15.57
CA GLY A 149 -7.21 4.71 15.77
C GLY A 149 -8.36 4.51 16.76
N MET A 150 -8.42 5.34 17.83
CA MET A 150 -9.51 5.33 18.81
C MET A 150 -10.80 5.94 18.25
N ALA A 151 -10.68 6.88 17.33
CA ALA A 151 -11.80 7.54 16.67
C ALA A 151 -12.54 6.65 15.64
N LYS A 152 -11.92 5.56 15.18
CA LYS A 152 -12.52 4.69 14.14
C LYS A 152 -13.70 3.87 14.65
N PRO A 153 -14.76 3.71 13.85
CA PRO A 153 -14.98 4.30 12.54
C PRO A 153 -15.61 5.69 12.61
N ASP A 154 -15.31 6.53 11.62
CA ASP A 154 -16.03 7.75 11.31
C ASP A 154 -16.19 8.73 12.50
N GLY A 155 -15.08 8.89 13.24
CA GLY A 155 -15.06 9.65 14.47
C GLY A 155 -13.93 10.67 14.58
N ILE A 156 -13.94 11.36 15.71
CA ILE A 156 -12.92 12.30 16.14
C ILE A 156 -12.53 11.94 17.57
N TYR A 157 -11.23 11.93 17.86
CA TYR A 157 -10.74 11.74 19.20
C TYR A 157 -9.59 12.71 19.48
N VAL A 158 -9.78 13.60 20.45
CA VAL A 158 -8.77 14.55 20.91
C VAL A 158 -8.16 14.04 22.21
N ILE A 159 -6.84 13.94 22.25
CA ILE A 159 -6.08 13.62 23.46
C ILE A 159 -5.50 14.94 23.99
N PRO A 160 -6.08 15.52 25.07
CA PRO A 160 -5.58 16.75 25.63
C PRO A 160 -4.16 16.56 26.17
N LYS A 161 -3.27 17.55 25.99
CA LYS A 161 -1.87 17.43 26.41
C LYS A 161 -1.73 17.11 27.90
N ALA A 162 -2.61 17.66 28.74
CA ALA A 162 -2.59 17.44 30.19
C ALA A 162 -2.93 15.99 30.58
N GLU A 163 -3.72 15.27 29.76
CA GLU A 163 -4.18 13.91 30.01
C GLU A 163 -3.41 12.87 29.19
N GLU A 164 -2.52 13.31 28.29
CA GLU A 164 -1.82 12.45 27.32
C GLU A 164 -1.07 11.31 28.01
N ALA A 165 -0.31 11.60 29.06
CA ALA A 165 0.47 10.59 29.78
C ALA A 165 -0.40 9.50 30.41
N GLN A 166 -1.56 9.88 30.93
CA GLN A 166 -2.52 8.94 31.53
C GLN A 166 -3.21 8.11 30.46
N ILE A 167 -3.80 8.77 29.44
CA ILE A 167 -4.57 8.09 28.38
C ILE A 167 -3.68 7.13 27.59
N LEU A 168 -2.45 7.55 27.24
CA LEU A 168 -1.53 6.71 26.50
C LEU A 168 -0.87 5.65 27.36
N GLY A 169 -0.56 5.97 28.62
CA GLY A 169 0.17 5.09 29.54
C GLY A 169 -0.50 3.73 29.75
N ASP A 170 -1.81 3.71 29.88
CA ASP A 170 -2.61 2.50 30.10
C ASP A 170 -2.77 1.61 28.86
N LEU A 171 -2.40 2.13 27.68
CA LEU A 171 -2.54 1.38 26.43
C LEU A 171 -1.45 0.31 26.31
N PRO A 172 -1.77 -0.83 25.65
CA PRO A 172 -0.77 -1.82 25.30
C PRO A 172 0.41 -1.20 24.52
N VAL A 173 1.63 -1.58 24.86
CA VAL A 173 2.88 -1.03 24.27
C VAL A 173 2.90 -1.12 22.76
N ARG A 174 2.22 -2.11 22.18
CA ARG A 174 2.04 -2.27 20.72
C ARG A 174 1.27 -1.11 20.05
N LYS A 175 0.58 -0.27 20.82
CA LYS A 175 -0.11 0.92 20.28
C LYS A 175 0.87 2.01 19.87
N LEU A 176 2.11 2.01 20.39
CA LEU A 176 3.17 2.89 19.90
C LEU A 176 3.52 2.55 18.45
N TRP A 177 3.41 3.54 17.59
CA TRP A 177 3.79 3.42 16.19
C TRP A 177 5.30 3.17 16.07
N GLY A 178 5.67 2.04 15.50
CA GLY A 178 7.04 1.52 15.46
C GLY A 178 7.23 0.24 16.30
N ILE A 179 6.30 -0.11 17.19
CA ILE A 179 6.33 -1.38 17.91
C ILE A 179 5.47 -2.41 17.17
N GLY A 180 6.15 -3.31 16.44
CA GLY A 180 5.54 -4.46 15.79
C GLY A 180 5.49 -5.70 16.67
N PRO A 181 4.91 -6.83 16.20
CA PRO A 181 4.77 -8.07 16.97
C PRO A 181 6.09 -8.59 17.54
N VAL A 182 7.18 -8.51 16.77
CA VAL A 182 8.50 -8.99 17.21
C VAL A 182 9.03 -8.15 18.37
N THR A 183 8.89 -6.82 18.28
CA THR A 183 9.30 -5.90 19.36
C THR A 183 8.44 -6.07 20.58
N GLU A 184 7.12 -6.21 20.41
CA GLU A 184 6.17 -6.50 21.49
C GLU A 184 6.59 -7.73 22.30
N VAL A 185 6.89 -8.87 21.64
CA VAL A 185 7.33 -10.09 22.31
C VAL A 185 8.64 -9.88 23.10
N LYS A 186 9.59 -9.10 22.54
CA LYS A 186 10.82 -8.78 23.28
C LYS A 186 10.53 -7.98 24.55
N LEU A 187 9.67 -6.97 24.47
CA LEU A 187 9.28 -6.15 25.60
C LEU A 187 8.49 -6.94 26.65
N GLN A 188 7.58 -7.81 26.24
CA GLN A 188 6.82 -8.69 27.14
C GLN A 188 7.73 -9.62 27.96
N ARG A 189 8.84 -10.10 27.40
CA ARG A 189 9.85 -10.90 28.13
C ARG A 189 10.54 -10.11 29.24
N MET A 190 10.49 -8.77 29.18
CA MET A 190 11.00 -7.87 30.21
C MET A 190 9.90 -7.44 31.20
N GLY A 191 8.69 -7.97 31.07
CA GLY A 191 7.54 -7.59 31.90
C GLY A 191 6.84 -6.31 31.45
N VAL A 192 7.19 -5.77 30.26
CA VAL A 192 6.60 -4.55 29.69
C VAL A 192 5.37 -4.92 28.87
N THR A 193 4.20 -4.46 29.29
CA THR A 193 2.92 -4.72 28.63
C THR A 193 2.24 -3.42 28.16
N THR A 194 2.44 -2.34 28.89
CA THR A 194 1.83 -1.03 28.63
C THR A 194 2.88 -0.01 28.16
N ILE A 195 2.39 1.13 27.66
CA ILE A 195 3.26 2.27 27.31
C ILE A 195 3.91 2.84 28.57
N ALA A 196 3.21 2.88 29.70
CA ALA A 196 3.76 3.33 30.97
C ALA A 196 4.90 2.42 31.47
N ASP A 197 4.75 1.10 31.36
CA ASP A 197 5.83 0.15 31.70
C ASP A 197 7.08 0.43 30.85
N PHE A 198 6.88 0.66 29.53
CA PHE A 198 7.98 0.96 28.62
C PHE A 198 8.66 2.30 28.93
N ALA A 199 7.88 3.32 29.25
CA ALA A 199 8.38 4.65 29.63
C ALA A 199 9.22 4.62 30.92
N ALA A 200 8.90 3.67 31.84
CA ALA A 200 9.57 3.50 33.13
C ALA A 200 10.89 2.72 33.04
N LEU A 201 11.19 2.06 31.90
CA LEU A 201 12.44 1.32 31.77
C LEU A 201 13.66 2.24 31.87
N PRO A 202 14.78 1.75 32.45
CA PRO A 202 16.07 2.44 32.36
C PRO A 202 16.56 2.56 30.90
N GLU A 203 17.13 3.71 30.54
CA GLU A 203 17.63 3.99 29.20
C GLU A 203 18.58 2.89 28.66
N LYS A 204 19.50 2.40 29.51
CA LYS A 204 20.45 1.35 29.15
C LYS A 204 19.77 0.02 28.75
N GLU A 205 18.67 -0.33 29.39
CA GLU A 205 17.90 -1.53 29.05
C GLU A 205 17.21 -1.38 27.71
N VAL A 206 16.61 -0.21 27.44
CA VAL A 206 15.99 0.10 26.16
C VAL A 206 17.02 0.06 25.02
N GLU A 207 18.19 0.67 25.23
CA GLU A 207 19.28 0.65 24.24
C GLU A 207 19.77 -0.76 23.96
N SER A 208 19.91 -1.59 24.99
CA SER A 208 20.36 -2.99 24.87
C SER A 208 19.42 -3.86 24.04
N VAL A 209 18.09 -3.70 24.20
CA VAL A 209 17.08 -4.58 23.61
C VAL A 209 16.59 -4.10 22.24
N LEU A 210 16.43 -2.77 22.08
CA LEU A 210 15.84 -2.18 20.87
C LEU A 210 16.86 -1.37 20.03
N GLY A 211 18.07 -1.17 20.54
CA GLY A 211 19.10 -0.36 19.92
C GLY A 211 18.93 1.14 20.17
N ARG A 212 20.01 1.87 20.01
CA ARG A 212 20.11 3.30 20.34
C ARG A 212 19.16 4.16 19.52
N ALA A 213 19.17 4.04 18.20
CA ALA A 213 18.44 4.94 17.32
C ALA A 213 16.91 4.78 17.47
N VAL A 214 16.41 3.56 17.27
CA VAL A 214 14.96 3.28 17.28
C VAL A 214 14.44 3.16 18.71
N GLY A 215 15.16 2.45 19.57
CA GLY A 215 14.72 2.20 20.96
C GLY A 215 14.59 3.49 21.76
N LEU A 216 15.62 4.33 21.76
CA LEU A 216 15.57 5.59 22.53
C LEU A 216 14.58 6.59 21.94
N SER A 217 14.41 6.61 20.61
CA SER A 217 13.38 7.46 19.99
C SER A 217 11.98 7.06 20.46
N LEU A 218 11.64 5.76 20.43
CA LEU A 218 10.34 5.26 20.92
C LEU A 218 10.17 5.49 22.41
N TRP A 219 11.21 5.31 23.19
CA TRP A 219 11.19 5.53 24.64
C TRP A 219 10.94 6.99 25.02
N ASN A 220 11.59 7.94 24.33
CA ASN A 220 11.33 9.36 24.50
C ASN A 220 9.88 9.71 24.15
N ILE A 221 9.36 9.17 23.05
CA ILE A 221 7.96 9.31 22.65
C ILE A 221 7.02 8.78 23.72
N ALA A 222 7.29 7.59 24.28
CA ALA A 222 6.48 7.00 25.36
C ALA A 222 6.46 7.88 26.62
N ARG A 223 7.47 8.71 26.83
CA ARG A 223 7.58 9.70 27.91
C ARG A 223 6.97 11.06 27.56
N GLY A 224 6.25 11.15 26.45
CA GLY A 224 5.60 12.39 25.99
C GLY A 224 6.53 13.38 25.28
N GLN A 225 7.74 12.96 24.89
CA GLN A 225 8.71 13.76 24.17
C GLN A 225 8.64 13.48 22.66
N ASP A 226 7.50 13.81 22.06
CA ASP A 226 7.28 13.73 20.61
C ASP A 226 7.29 15.14 20.00
N HIS A 227 8.46 15.55 19.51
CA HIS A 227 8.69 16.89 18.92
C HIS A 227 8.81 16.86 17.41
N ALA A 228 8.43 15.74 16.77
CA ALA A 228 8.53 15.57 15.34
C ALA A 228 7.56 16.52 14.61
N LYS A 229 8.11 17.48 13.85
CA LYS A 229 7.32 18.45 13.07
C LYS A 229 6.62 17.76 11.90
N VAL A 230 5.46 18.25 11.52
CA VAL A 230 4.80 17.88 10.27
C VAL A 230 5.58 18.49 9.11
N GLN A 231 6.01 17.65 8.18
CA GLN A 231 6.80 18.06 7.02
C GLN A 231 6.29 17.34 5.78
N PRO A 232 6.35 17.95 4.59
CA PRO A 232 6.05 17.24 3.36
C PRO A 232 6.85 15.94 3.27
N ARG A 233 6.26 14.91 2.70
CA ARG A 233 6.92 13.63 2.53
C ARG A 233 8.22 13.82 1.74
N ALA A 234 9.32 13.32 2.29
CA ALA A 234 10.58 13.29 1.59
C ALA A 234 10.49 12.44 0.31
N GLU A 235 11.33 12.74 -0.66
CA GLU A 235 11.46 11.95 -1.88
C GLU A 235 11.74 10.47 -1.58
N ALA A 236 11.28 9.60 -2.48
CA ALA A 236 11.50 8.17 -2.34
C ALA A 236 13.02 7.87 -2.30
N LYS A 237 13.46 7.11 -1.31
CA LYS A 237 14.86 6.65 -1.18
C LYS A 237 15.16 5.44 -2.05
N SER A 238 14.13 4.72 -2.46
CA SER A 238 14.23 3.55 -3.33
C SER A 238 12.96 3.35 -4.15
N ILE A 239 13.12 2.72 -5.31
CA ILE A 239 12.05 2.35 -6.22
C ILE A 239 12.20 0.86 -6.50
N GLY A 240 11.14 0.08 -6.35
CA GLY A 240 11.22 -1.36 -6.59
C GLY A 240 9.87 -2.00 -6.89
N ALA A 241 9.95 -3.27 -7.25
CA ALA A 241 8.79 -4.14 -7.39
C ALA A 241 9.14 -5.54 -6.89
N GLU A 242 8.21 -6.17 -6.17
CA GLU A 242 8.38 -7.55 -5.72
C GLU A 242 7.07 -8.33 -5.88
N HIS A 243 7.20 -9.62 -6.19
CA HIS A 243 6.07 -10.51 -6.40
C HIS A 243 6.20 -11.80 -5.60
N THR A 244 5.18 -12.12 -4.82
CA THR A 244 5.00 -13.46 -4.23
C THR A 244 4.22 -14.33 -5.21
N TYR A 245 4.76 -15.48 -5.55
CA TYR A 245 4.18 -16.40 -6.53
C TYR A 245 3.24 -17.39 -5.85
N PRO A 246 2.12 -17.78 -6.50
CA PRO A 246 1.16 -18.76 -5.95
C PRO A 246 1.79 -20.14 -5.69
N LYS A 247 2.70 -20.56 -6.55
CA LYS A 247 3.53 -21.76 -6.43
C LYS A 247 4.99 -21.33 -6.38
N ASP A 248 5.84 -22.13 -5.72
CA ASP A 248 7.26 -21.86 -5.70
C ASP A 248 7.87 -22.00 -7.09
N LEU A 249 8.81 -21.12 -7.40
CA LEU A 249 9.62 -21.18 -8.60
C LEU A 249 10.70 -22.21 -8.37
N ILE A 250 10.80 -23.21 -9.25
CA ILE A 250 11.70 -24.36 -9.12
C ILE A 250 12.64 -24.52 -10.30
N THR A 251 12.53 -23.66 -11.33
CA THR A 251 13.38 -23.68 -12.52
C THR A 251 13.98 -22.30 -12.79
N ARG A 252 15.16 -22.26 -13.43
CA ARG A 252 15.81 -21.02 -13.90
C ARG A 252 14.85 -20.17 -14.71
N HIS A 253 14.23 -20.73 -15.72
CA HIS A 253 13.29 -20.01 -16.60
C HIS A 253 12.17 -19.32 -15.83
N GLN A 254 11.63 -19.94 -14.78
CA GLN A 254 10.62 -19.32 -13.93
C GLN A 254 11.19 -18.11 -13.17
N VAL A 255 12.44 -18.20 -12.70
CA VAL A 255 13.11 -17.11 -11.99
C VAL A 255 13.44 -15.97 -12.93
N ASP A 256 13.95 -16.26 -14.12
CA ASP A 256 14.26 -15.24 -15.14
C ASP A 256 12.99 -14.43 -15.51
N ASN A 257 11.89 -15.12 -15.80
CA ASN A 257 10.59 -14.46 -16.05
C ASN A 257 10.12 -13.62 -14.84
N ALA A 258 10.40 -14.08 -13.63
CA ALA A 258 10.04 -13.36 -12.41
C ALA A 258 10.87 -12.09 -12.23
N ILE A 259 12.16 -12.16 -12.49
CA ILE A 259 13.09 -11.01 -12.49
C ILE A 259 12.70 -10.01 -13.57
N ASP A 260 12.46 -10.46 -14.80
CA ASP A 260 12.05 -9.59 -15.91
C ASP A 260 10.78 -8.81 -15.58
N ARG A 261 9.79 -9.50 -15.01
CA ARG A 261 8.54 -8.86 -14.57
C ARG A 261 8.77 -7.82 -13.47
N ALA A 262 9.58 -8.14 -12.46
CA ALA A 262 9.89 -7.23 -11.38
C ALA A 262 10.71 -6.04 -11.87
N PHE A 263 11.70 -6.29 -12.73
CA PHE A 263 12.50 -5.25 -13.37
C PHE A 263 11.65 -4.31 -14.19
N ALA A 264 10.83 -4.82 -15.10
CA ALA A 264 9.99 -3.99 -15.98
C ALA A 264 9.08 -3.04 -15.18
N GLN A 265 8.53 -3.50 -14.05
CA GLN A 265 7.71 -2.66 -13.19
C GLN A 265 8.54 -1.63 -12.40
N ALA A 266 9.69 -2.02 -11.86
CA ALA A 266 10.59 -1.10 -11.16
C ALA A 266 11.15 -0.06 -12.14
N TRP A 267 11.53 -0.48 -13.34
CA TRP A 267 12.02 0.38 -14.41
C TRP A 267 11.00 1.42 -14.86
N LYS A 268 9.76 1.00 -15.10
CA LYS A 268 8.67 1.94 -15.44
C LYS A 268 8.51 3.03 -14.37
N ARG A 269 8.63 2.67 -13.09
CA ARG A 269 8.55 3.62 -11.97
C ARG A 269 9.76 4.54 -11.93
N LEU A 270 10.96 4.01 -12.18
CA LEU A 270 12.20 4.80 -12.24
C LEU A 270 12.15 5.83 -13.35
N LYS A 271 11.69 5.45 -14.54
CA LYS A 271 11.53 6.40 -15.66
C LYS A 271 10.52 7.50 -15.37
N ALA A 272 9.48 7.21 -14.62
CA ALA A 272 8.51 8.22 -14.16
C ALA A 272 9.07 9.14 -13.07
N ASP A 273 10.03 8.66 -12.26
CA ASP A 273 10.71 9.43 -11.23
C ASP A 273 11.77 10.39 -11.80
N GLY A 274 12.46 9.99 -12.88
CA GLY A 274 13.44 10.79 -13.61
C GLY A 274 14.85 10.82 -13.00
N ARG A 275 15.10 10.13 -11.88
CA ARG A 275 16.44 10.00 -11.28
C ARG A 275 17.19 8.78 -11.79
N GLY A 276 18.50 8.81 -11.71
CA GLY A 276 19.38 7.65 -11.93
C GLY A 276 19.57 6.83 -10.64
N VAL A 277 20.15 5.65 -10.79
CA VAL A 277 20.32 4.62 -9.74
C VAL A 277 21.80 4.41 -9.46
N ARG A 278 22.19 4.43 -8.19
CA ARG A 278 23.54 4.00 -7.79
C ARG A 278 23.59 2.59 -7.22
N THR A 279 22.47 2.03 -6.80
CA THR A 279 22.48 0.67 -6.23
C THR A 279 21.30 -0.13 -6.75
N VAL A 280 21.61 -1.27 -7.34
CA VAL A 280 20.66 -2.29 -7.79
C VAL A 280 20.65 -3.45 -6.82
N SER A 281 19.49 -3.95 -6.47
CA SER A 281 19.34 -5.07 -5.54
C SER A 281 18.33 -6.09 -6.04
N VAL A 282 18.66 -7.36 -5.84
CA VAL A 282 17.74 -8.50 -5.97
C VAL A 282 17.40 -9.01 -4.58
N LYS A 283 16.12 -9.19 -4.32
CA LYS A 283 15.59 -9.82 -3.11
C LYS A 283 14.93 -11.13 -3.48
N ILE A 284 15.34 -12.20 -2.83
CA ILE A 284 14.75 -13.53 -2.98
C ILE A 284 14.25 -13.99 -1.61
N LYS A 285 13.03 -14.52 -1.57
CA LYS A 285 12.51 -15.20 -0.40
C LYS A 285 12.23 -16.65 -0.75
N LEU A 286 12.75 -17.57 0.03
CA LEU A 286 12.57 -19.01 -0.16
C LEU A 286 11.22 -19.51 0.39
N ALA A 287 10.89 -20.77 0.10
CA ALA A 287 9.68 -21.42 0.57
C ALA A 287 9.56 -21.45 2.11
N ASP A 288 10.68 -21.58 2.82
CA ASP A 288 10.81 -21.56 4.29
C ASP A 288 10.82 -20.16 4.89
N PHE A 289 10.61 -19.11 4.06
CA PHE A 289 10.66 -17.69 4.42
C PHE A 289 12.06 -17.11 4.69
N HIS A 290 13.14 -17.88 4.52
CA HIS A 290 14.47 -17.30 4.50
C HIS A 290 14.55 -16.24 3.39
N THR A 291 15.16 -15.09 3.70
CA THR A 291 15.27 -13.96 2.75
C THR A 291 16.74 -13.68 2.47
N GLU A 292 17.10 -13.70 1.20
CA GLU A 292 18.39 -13.24 0.72
C GLU A 292 18.23 -11.94 -0.04
N SER A 293 19.18 -11.02 0.14
CA SER A 293 19.27 -9.78 -0.64
C SER A 293 20.70 -9.60 -1.11
N ARG A 294 20.87 -9.39 -2.41
CA ARG A 294 22.17 -9.13 -3.03
C ARG A 294 22.11 -7.81 -3.76
N SER A 295 23.16 -7.02 -3.68
CA SER A 295 23.20 -5.70 -4.28
C SER A 295 24.54 -5.39 -4.91
N GLN A 296 24.52 -4.53 -5.92
CA GLN A 296 25.70 -3.95 -6.56
C GLN A 296 25.51 -2.44 -6.64
N SER A 297 26.56 -1.72 -6.22
CA SER A 297 26.57 -0.26 -6.34
C SER A 297 27.50 0.19 -7.45
N PHE A 298 27.09 1.28 -8.12
CA PHE A 298 27.87 1.97 -9.15
C PHE A 298 28.54 3.21 -8.56
N PRO A 299 29.67 3.65 -9.11
CA PRO A 299 30.35 4.88 -8.67
C PRO A 299 29.55 6.15 -9.00
N TYR A 300 28.60 6.09 -9.95
CA TYR A 300 27.74 7.17 -10.41
C TYR A 300 26.31 6.71 -10.56
N ALA A 301 25.38 7.65 -10.60
CA ALA A 301 23.97 7.35 -10.87
C ALA A 301 23.77 7.10 -12.38
N THR A 302 23.06 6.02 -12.71
CA THR A 302 22.79 5.62 -14.08
C THR A 302 21.32 5.32 -14.29
N ASP A 303 20.83 5.57 -15.49
CA ASP A 303 19.52 5.17 -16.00
C ASP A 303 19.66 4.32 -17.29
N ASP A 304 20.81 3.68 -17.46
CA ASP A 304 21.05 2.74 -18.56
C ASP A 304 20.40 1.38 -18.26
N GLU A 305 19.34 1.07 -19.00
CA GLU A 305 18.59 -0.18 -18.83
C GLU A 305 19.46 -1.41 -19.04
N LYS A 306 20.36 -1.41 -20.03
CA LYS A 306 21.21 -2.57 -20.36
C LYS A 306 22.21 -2.85 -19.23
N LEU A 307 22.82 -1.80 -18.69
CA LEU A 307 23.74 -1.91 -17.56
C LEU A 307 23.03 -2.42 -16.32
N LEU A 308 21.84 -1.92 -16.01
CA LEU A 308 21.05 -2.35 -14.85
C LEU A 308 20.60 -3.82 -14.99
N ARG A 309 20.15 -4.25 -16.18
CA ARG A 309 19.77 -5.64 -16.45
C ARG A 309 20.96 -6.60 -16.36
N SER A 310 22.08 -6.28 -17.01
CA SER A 310 23.27 -7.12 -16.93
C SER A 310 23.78 -7.28 -15.49
N THR A 311 23.74 -6.20 -14.71
CA THR A 311 24.11 -6.25 -13.29
C THR A 311 23.15 -7.12 -12.49
N LEU A 312 21.84 -7.05 -12.74
CA LEU A 312 20.87 -7.93 -12.07
C LEU A 312 21.16 -9.40 -12.33
N ASN A 313 21.51 -9.78 -13.56
CA ASN A 313 21.81 -11.16 -13.92
C ASN A 313 22.99 -11.74 -13.12
N LEU A 314 23.95 -10.91 -12.69
CA LEU A 314 25.05 -11.33 -11.82
C LEU A 314 24.63 -11.51 -10.35
N LEU A 315 23.51 -10.94 -9.95
CA LEU A 315 23.00 -10.98 -8.57
C LEU A 315 22.00 -12.11 -8.33
N ILE A 316 21.45 -12.70 -9.39
CA ILE A 316 20.44 -13.75 -9.30
C ILE A 316 21.04 -15.02 -8.73
N ARG A 317 20.28 -15.69 -7.88
CA ARG A 317 20.51 -17.08 -7.48
C ARG A 317 19.32 -17.93 -7.89
N TYR A 318 19.62 -19.16 -8.25
CA TYR A 318 18.64 -20.06 -8.82
C TYR A 318 18.25 -21.18 -7.85
N PRO A 319 17.07 -21.81 -8.07
CA PRO A 319 16.57 -22.85 -7.18
C PRO A 319 17.51 -24.04 -7.01
N GLU A 320 18.36 -24.34 -7.98
CA GLU A 320 19.35 -25.41 -7.92
C GLU A 320 20.38 -25.19 -6.79
N ASP A 321 20.67 -23.91 -6.47
CA ASP A 321 21.67 -23.54 -5.47
C ASP A 321 21.06 -23.28 -4.09
N ILE A 322 19.81 -22.78 -4.04
CA ILE A 322 19.24 -22.23 -2.80
C ILE A 322 17.89 -22.82 -2.41
N GLY A 323 17.33 -23.69 -3.27
CA GLY A 323 16.00 -24.27 -3.07
C GLY A 323 14.85 -23.45 -3.64
N PRO A 324 13.61 -23.92 -3.48
CA PRO A 324 12.41 -23.33 -4.09
C PRO A 324 12.19 -21.89 -3.66
N ILE A 325 11.90 -21.00 -4.63
CA ILE A 325 11.77 -19.55 -4.44
C ILE A 325 10.28 -19.15 -4.40
N ARG A 326 9.91 -18.46 -3.34
CA ARG A 326 8.54 -17.98 -3.10
C ARG A 326 8.28 -16.57 -3.61
N LEU A 327 9.29 -15.67 -3.51
CA LEU A 327 9.19 -14.27 -3.86
C LEU A 327 10.46 -13.81 -4.55
N VAL A 328 10.28 -13.00 -5.57
CA VAL A 328 11.37 -12.29 -6.27
C VAL A 328 11.06 -10.81 -6.29
N GLY A 329 12.08 -9.98 -6.00
CA GLY A 329 11.99 -8.53 -6.03
C GLY A 329 13.25 -7.89 -6.61
N VAL A 330 13.04 -6.76 -7.30
CA VAL A 330 14.09 -5.86 -7.81
C VAL A 330 13.90 -4.49 -7.17
N SER A 331 14.98 -3.89 -6.71
CA SER A 331 14.96 -2.56 -6.10
C SER A 331 16.14 -1.73 -6.58
N PHE A 332 15.85 -0.46 -6.85
CA PHE A 332 16.77 0.61 -7.18
C PHE A 332 16.85 1.58 -6.01
N SER A 333 18.04 1.88 -5.52
CA SER A 333 18.26 2.76 -4.37
C SER A 333 19.45 3.70 -4.59
N ASN A 334 19.64 4.63 -3.63
CA ASN A 334 20.60 5.72 -3.80
C ASN A 334 20.30 6.47 -5.10
N LEU A 335 19.05 6.98 -5.17
CA LEU A 335 18.53 7.68 -6.33
C LEU A 335 19.09 9.12 -6.34
N GLU A 336 19.71 9.50 -7.44
CA GLU A 336 20.32 10.82 -7.63
C GLU A 336 20.01 11.33 -9.04
N PHE A 337 19.87 12.63 -9.21
CA PHE A 337 19.82 13.17 -10.58
C PHE A 337 21.21 13.00 -11.22
N PRO A 338 21.27 12.57 -12.49
CA PRO A 338 22.53 12.44 -13.19
C PRO A 338 23.27 13.78 -13.18
N SER A 339 24.38 13.84 -12.49
CA SER A 339 25.14 15.10 -12.31
C SER A 339 26.17 15.38 -13.39
N GLN A 340 26.46 14.40 -14.27
CA GLN A 340 27.39 14.56 -15.41
C GLN A 340 27.10 13.52 -16.49
N GLU A 341 27.09 13.96 -17.76
CA GLU A 341 27.29 13.06 -18.89
C GLU A 341 28.69 12.46 -18.83
N MET A 342 28.77 11.13 -18.80
CA MET A 342 30.08 10.48 -18.89
C MET A 342 30.70 10.73 -20.27
N LEU A 343 31.83 11.45 -20.29
CA LEU A 343 32.57 11.72 -21.52
C LEU A 343 33.13 10.44 -22.20
N PHE A 344 33.22 9.32 -21.44
CA PHE A 344 33.76 8.05 -21.94
C PHE A 344 33.03 6.85 -21.29
N PRO A 345 31.84 6.46 -21.82
CA PRO A 345 31.12 5.28 -21.31
C PRO A 345 31.86 3.95 -21.57
N GLU A 346 32.83 3.94 -22.47
CA GLU A 346 33.55 2.74 -22.92
C GLU A 346 34.62 2.24 -21.93
N LEU A 347 34.98 3.02 -20.90
CA LEU A 347 35.99 2.65 -19.90
C LEU A 347 35.46 1.78 -18.74
N THR A 348 34.17 1.47 -18.75
CA THR A 348 33.60 0.53 -17.76
C THR A 348 33.76 -0.88 -18.29
N VAL A 349 34.75 -1.59 -17.79
CA VAL A 349 34.97 -3.00 -18.12
C VAL A 349 33.78 -3.82 -17.60
N LEU A 350 32.84 -4.11 -18.48
CA LEU A 350 31.79 -5.09 -18.26
C LEU A 350 32.31 -6.46 -18.63
N PRO A 351 32.07 -7.52 -17.84
CA PRO A 351 32.28 -8.87 -18.31
C PRO A 351 31.33 -9.10 -19.49
N THR A 352 31.89 -9.45 -20.63
CA THR A 352 31.18 -9.75 -21.87
C THR A 352 30.32 -10.99 -21.64
N VAL A 353 29.01 -10.80 -21.50
CA VAL A 353 28.05 -11.89 -21.59
C VAL A 353 27.65 -11.99 -23.06
N THR A 354 27.95 -13.10 -23.67
CA THR A 354 27.57 -13.44 -25.05
C THR A 354 26.05 -13.35 -25.20
N ASP A 355 25.62 -12.58 -26.18
CA ASP A 355 24.22 -12.46 -26.58
C ASP A 355 23.62 -13.83 -26.89
N VAL A 356 22.68 -14.24 -26.08
CA VAL A 356 21.71 -15.26 -26.48
C VAL A 356 20.58 -14.53 -27.16
N GLU A 357 20.52 -14.63 -28.48
CA GLU A 357 19.38 -14.16 -29.26
C GLU A 357 18.09 -14.79 -28.69
N THR A 358 17.32 -13.98 -27.97
CA THR A 358 15.94 -14.32 -27.64
C THR A 358 15.09 -13.98 -28.86
N THR A 359 14.76 -15.01 -29.63
CA THR A 359 13.69 -14.93 -30.61
C THR A 359 12.42 -14.46 -29.91
N PRO A 360 11.76 -13.40 -30.38
CA PRO A 360 10.50 -12.97 -29.80
C PRO A 360 9.49 -14.10 -30.04
N ILE A 361 9.07 -14.76 -28.94
CA ILE A 361 7.91 -15.62 -28.97
C ILE A 361 6.74 -14.69 -29.23
N GLY A 362 6.15 -14.82 -30.41
CA GLY A 362 4.96 -14.07 -30.80
C GLY A 362 3.91 -14.18 -29.69
N GLU A 363 3.38 -13.04 -29.28
CA GLU A 363 2.22 -12.99 -28.42
C GLU A 363 1.11 -13.85 -29.07
N PRO A 364 0.56 -14.86 -28.40
CA PRO A 364 -0.65 -15.48 -28.89
C PRO A 364 -1.72 -14.38 -28.91
N ALA A 365 -2.39 -14.23 -30.04
CA ALA A 365 -3.55 -13.35 -30.18
C ALA A 365 -4.44 -13.54 -28.94
N ALA A 366 -4.56 -12.49 -28.12
CA ALA A 366 -5.20 -12.52 -26.84
C ALA A 366 -6.70 -12.83 -27.04
N THR A 367 -7.07 -14.08 -26.91
CA THR A 367 -8.43 -14.40 -26.49
C THR A 367 -8.57 -13.78 -25.11
N ALA A 368 -9.39 -12.75 -24.98
CA ALA A 368 -9.57 -12.00 -23.75
C ALA A 368 -9.91 -12.99 -22.62
N THR A 369 -8.94 -13.23 -21.74
CA THR A 369 -9.17 -14.12 -20.61
C THR A 369 -9.85 -13.29 -19.52
N TRP A 370 -11.17 -13.49 -19.35
CA TRP A 370 -11.99 -12.83 -18.35
C TRP A 370 -11.75 -13.41 -16.95
N TRP A 371 -11.76 -12.56 -15.94
CA TRP A 371 -11.71 -13.01 -14.54
C TRP A 371 -12.72 -12.26 -13.65
N PRO A 372 -13.21 -12.87 -12.59
CA PRO A 372 -14.12 -12.22 -11.65
C PRO A 372 -13.54 -10.93 -11.08
N THR A 373 -14.38 -9.93 -10.90
CA THR A 373 -14.10 -8.57 -10.42
C THR A 373 -13.37 -7.64 -11.39
N GLN A 374 -13.06 -8.10 -12.60
CA GLN A 374 -12.50 -7.26 -13.67
C GLN A 374 -13.50 -6.20 -14.09
N ASP A 375 -13.02 -4.97 -14.30
CA ASP A 375 -13.82 -3.88 -14.85
C ASP A 375 -13.94 -4.05 -16.37
N VAL A 376 -15.16 -3.86 -16.89
CA VAL A 376 -15.50 -4.00 -18.30
C VAL A 376 -16.45 -2.91 -18.75
N CYS A 377 -16.55 -2.69 -20.05
CA CYS A 377 -17.54 -1.79 -20.66
C CYS A 377 -18.25 -2.47 -21.83
N HIS A 378 -19.47 -2.01 -22.08
CA HIS A 378 -20.28 -2.41 -23.24
C HIS A 378 -20.96 -1.16 -23.81
N PRO A 379 -21.05 -0.99 -25.13
CA PRO A 379 -21.63 0.21 -25.75
C PRO A 379 -23.05 0.54 -25.26
N ASP A 380 -23.92 -0.47 -25.13
CA ASP A 380 -25.31 -0.29 -24.72
C ASP A 380 -25.51 -0.15 -23.20
N TYR A 381 -24.56 -0.69 -22.38
CA TYR A 381 -24.76 -0.86 -20.94
C TYR A 381 -23.78 -0.03 -20.10
N GLY A 382 -22.77 0.54 -20.71
CA GLY A 382 -21.77 1.36 -20.05
C GLY A 382 -20.75 0.56 -19.25
N HIS A 383 -20.29 1.10 -18.11
CA HIS A 383 -19.30 0.51 -17.24
C HIS A 383 -19.92 -0.54 -16.31
N GLY A 384 -19.19 -1.63 -16.10
CA GLY A 384 -19.58 -2.69 -15.20
C GLY A 384 -18.39 -3.51 -14.71
N TRP A 385 -18.67 -4.57 -13.97
CA TRP A 385 -17.65 -5.49 -13.46
C TRP A 385 -18.13 -6.93 -13.47
N ILE A 386 -17.21 -7.84 -13.70
CA ILE A 386 -17.50 -9.27 -13.87
C ILE A 386 -17.83 -9.91 -12.52
N GLN A 387 -19.02 -10.52 -12.42
CA GLN A 387 -19.46 -11.30 -11.26
C GLN A 387 -18.94 -12.74 -11.32
N GLY A 388 -18.90 -13.32 -12.51
CA GLY A 388 -18.47 -14.71 -12.69
C GLY A 388 -18.17 -15.03 -14.15
N VAL A 389 -17.34 -16.04 -14.34
CA VAL A 389 -16.93 -16.57 -15.65
C VAL A 389 -17.04 -18.08 -15.60
N GLY A 390 -17.66 -18.69 -16.62
CA GLY A 390 -17.77 -20.14 -16.74
C GLY A 390 -18.60 -20.56 -17.92
N HIS A 391 -18.39 -21.77 -18.40
CA HIS A 391 -19.16 -22.40 -19.52
C HIS A 391 -19.24 -21.49 -20.77
N GLY A 392 -18.15 -20.80 -21.13
CA GLY A 392 -18.12 -19.91 -22.28
C GLY A 392 -18.96 -18.63 -22.12
N LYS A 393 -19.35 -18.28 -20.89
CA LYS A 393 -20.15 -17.09 -20.56
C LYS A 393 -19.49 -16.22 -19.51
N VAL A 394 -19.79 -14.93 -19.58
CA VAL A 394 -19.34 -13.89 -18.64
C VAL A 394 -20.56 -13.15 -18.11
N THR A 395 -20.74 -13.14 -16.82
CA THR A 395 -21.83 -12.42 -16.16
C THR A 395 -21.29 -11.11 -15.59
N VAL A 396 -21.86 -10.00 -16.04
CA VAL A 396 -21.44 -8.64 -15.72
C VAL A 396 -22.54 -7.92 -14.95
N ARG A 397 -22.15 -7.20 -13.91
CA ARG A 397 -22.99 -6.22 -13.23
C ARG A 397 -22.59 -4.82 -13.70
N PHE A 398 -23.54 -4.07 -14.22
CA PHE A 398 -23.35 -2.70 -14.71
C PHE A 398 -23.70 -1.71 -13.61
N GLU A 399 -22.68 -1.03 -13.11
CA GLU A 399 -22.79 0.01 -12.09
C GLU A 399 -21.50 0.85 -11.98
N THR A 400 -21.69 2.11 -11.56
CA THR A 400 -20.66 3.06 -11.15
C THR A 400 -21.07 3.70 -9.83
N ARG A 401 -20.29 4.61 -9.28
CA ARG A 401 -20.58 5.33 -8.02
C ARG A 401 -21.99 5.95 -7.99
N THR A 402 -22.45 6.49 -9.10
CA THR A 402 -23.74 7.22 -9.19
C THR A 402 -24.92 6.34 -9.55
N THR A 403 -24.68 5.04 -9.82
CA THR A 403 -25.74 4.12 -10.20
C THR A 403 -26.71 3.89 -9.05
N THR A 404 -27.98 4.24 -9.26
CA THR A 404 -29.06 4.01 -8.30
C THR A 404 -29.66 2.62 -8.39
N ARG A 405 -29.74 2.05 -9.61
CA ARG A 405 -30.24 0.71 -9.87
C ARG A 405 -29.31 -0.03 -10.82
N SER A 406 -28.52 -0.92 -10.28
CA SER A 406 -27.67 -1.81 -11.07
C SER A 406 -28.47 -2.93 -11.72
N PHE A 407 -27.95 -3.51 -12.81
CA PHE A 407 -28.52 -4.70 -13.43
C PHE A 407 -27.41 -5.67 -13.81
N ILE A 408 -27.82 -6.92 -14.04
CA ILE A 408 -26.89 -7.99 -14.41
C ILE A 408 -27.26 -8.49 -15.81
N LYS A 409 -26.22 -8.72 -16.63
CA LYS A 409 -26.36 -9.35 -17.93
C LYS A 409 -25.26 -10.39 -18.15
N THR A 410 -25.60 -11.44 -18.85
CA THR A 410 -24.65 -12.51 -19.21
C THR A 410 -24.40 -12.47 -20.71
N PHE A 411 -23.13 -12.44 -21.07
CA PHE A 411 -22.62 -12.39 -22.44
C PHE A 411 -21.92 -13.70 -22.79
N ALA A 412 -21.73 -13.98 -24.06
CA ALA A 412 -20.76 -14.97 -24.51
C ALA A 412 -19.34 -14.50 -24.16
N ALA A 413 -18.44 -15.42 -23.82
CA ALA A 413 -17.05 -15.02 -23.47
C ALA A 413 -16.28 -14.43 -24.67
N ASN A 414 -16.75 -14.67 -25.89
CA ASN A 414 -16.21 -14.10 -27.13
C ASN A 414 -17.08 -12.96 -27.69
N ASP A 415 -17.92 -12.35 -26.87
CA ASP A 415 -18.71 -11.19 -27.29
C ASP A 415 -17.78 -10.04 -27.67
N ALA A 416 -17.91 -9.53 -28.90
CA ALA A 416 -17.02 -8.54 -29.47
C ALA A 416 -17.24 -7.12 -28.89
N GLU A 417 -18.40 -6.87 -28.30
CA GLU A 417 -18.77 -5.57 -27.73
C GLU A 417 -18.42 -5.49 -26.22
N LEU A 418 -18.12 -6.62 -25.58
CA LEU A 418 -17.66 -6.65 -24.21
C LEU A 418 -16.14 -6.41 -24.17
N LEU A 419 -15.72 -5.26 -23.68
CA LEU A 419 -14.32 -4.84 -23.68
C LEU A 419 -13.80 -4.63 -22.22
N PRO A 420 -12.50 -4.85 -21.96
CA PRO A 420 -11.87 -4.38 -20.72
C PRO A 420 -12.06 -2.87 -20.56
N ALA A 421 -12.40 -2.43 -19.36
CA ALA A 421 -12.59 -1.00 -19.07
C ALA A 421 -11.48 -0.44 -18.18
N ASP A 422 -11.27 0.88 -18.28
CA ASP A 422 -10.48 1.60 -17.28
C ASP A 422 -11.26 1.64 -15.96
N PRO A 423 -10.73 1.04 -14.87
CA PRO A 423 -11.38 1.06 -13.57
C PRO A 423 -11.66 2.47 -13.01
N LEU A 424 -10.93 3.50 -13.46
CA LEU A 424 -11.15 4.89 -13.03
C LEU A 424 -12.56 5.40 -13.39
N VAL A 425 -13.15 4.89 -14.47
CA VAL A 425 -14.51 5.24 -14.90
C VAL A 425 -15.53 4.93 -13.82
N SER A 426 -15.29 3.91 -12.99
CA SER A 426 -16.19 3.52 -11.89
C SER A 426 -16.34 4.59 -10.81
N LEU A 427 -15.38 5.50 -10.66
CA LEU A 427 -15.46 6.63 -9.72
C LEU A 427 -16.59 7.59 -10.09
N ASP A 428 -16.86 7.76 -11.37
CA ASP A 428 -17.93 8.60 -11.90
C ASP A 428 -18.10 9.93 -11.13
N TRP A 429 -16.97 10.59 -10.91
CA TRP A 429 -16.93 11.88 -10.26
C TRP A 429 -17.40 12.99 -11.21
N PRO A 430 -17.99 14.06 -10.68
CA PRO A 430 -18.29 15.26 -11.47
C PRO A 430 -17.06 15.73 -12.25
N GLN A 431 -17.28 16.33 -13.44
CA GLN A 431 -16.17 16.70 -14.33
C GLN A 431 -15.13 17.61 -13.69
N TRP A 432 -15.57 18.53 -12.79
CA TRP A 432 -14.68 19.40 -12.05
C TRP A 432 -13.73 18.66 -11.07
N LEU A 433 -14.04 17.42 -10.72
CA LEU A 433 -13.15 16.53 -9.97
C LEU A 433 -12.18 15.74 -10.86
N LYS A 434 -12.43 15.72 -12.16
CA LYS A 434 -11.62 14.95 -13.14
C LYS A 434 -10.46 15.77 -13.71
N THR A 435 -10.54 17.10 -13.62
CA THR A 435 -9.53 18.03 -14.12
C THR A 435 -8.48 18.31 -13.05
N THR A 436 -7.50 17.44 -12.95
CA THR A 436 -6.13 17.74 -12.47
C THR A 436 -5.20 16.60 -12.83
#